data_838af5e5d9ed99579384e67281af3c5b
#
_entry.id   838af5e5d9ed99579384e67281af3c5b
#
_cell.length_a   1.000
_cell.length_b   1.000
_cell.length_c   1.000
_cell.angle_alpha   90.00
_cell.angle_beta   90.00
_cell.angle_gamma   90.00
#
_symmetry.space_group_name_H-M   'P 1'
#
loop_
_entity.id
_entity.type
_entity.pdbx_description
1 polymer ?
#
loop_
_entity_poly.entity_id
_entity_poly.type
_entity_poly.pdbx_seq_one_letter_code
_entity_poly.pdbx_strand_id
1 'polypeptide(L)'
;RRELRQMEGAWLSNSLVEHSKSRLSRLPYMETVEFETNQIAGEDDLVNVDFAVKEQASGSFTAGIGYGDSTSLSLNAGIQQNNFLGTGNRVGFNINTNRYSKSASLSYTDPYFTVDAISLGGQIFYQAFDAGQANLVEYNNRTYGIGLNWGFPINEYVRVGFGVGFKN
;
A
#
# COMPACT_ATOMS: atom_id res chain seq x y z
N ARG A 1 2.77 13.07 -11.88
CA ARG A 1 1.82 14.18 -12.06
C ARG A 1 0.74 14.23 -10.97
N ARG A 2 0.08 13.14 -10.59
CA ARG A 2 -1.00 13.12 -9.56
C ARG A 2 -0.58 13.67 -8.19
N GLU A 3 0.69 13.57 -7.84
CA GLU A 3 1.23 14.06 -6.57
C GLU A 3 1.69 15.52 -6.61
N LEU A 4 1.81 16.11 -7.80
CA LEU A 4 2.26 17.48 -7.95
C LEU A 4 1.15 18.47 -7.59
N ARG A 5 1.51 19.50 -6.84
CA ARG A 5 0.63 20.62 -6.45
C ARG A 5 0.89 21.88 -7.28
N GLN A 6 2.11 22.03 -7.78
CA GLN A 6 2.40 23.05 -8.76
C GLN A 6 1.82 22.62 -10.11
N MET A 7 0.84 23.37 -10.61
CA MET A 7 0.21 23.12 -11.90
C MET A 7 1.08 23.68 -13.03
N GLU A 8 1.08 22.99 -14.16
CA GLU A 8 1.69 23.49 -15.40
C GLU A 8 0.97 24.74 -15.90
N GLY A 9 1.71 25.75 -16.35
CA GLY A 9 1.17 27.02 -16.83
C GLY A 9 0.63 27.96 -15.74
N ALA A 10 0.74 27.61 -14.48
CA ALA A 10 0.41 28.48 -13.35
C ALA A 10 1.63 29.25 -12.85
N TRP A 11 1.38 30.33 -12.11
CA TRP A 11 2.45 31.07 -11.44
C TRP A 11 3.26 30.17 -10.54
N LEU A 12 4.60 30.26 -10.64
CA LEU A 12 5.50 29.49 -9.82
C LEU A 12 5.32 29.85 -8.33
N SER A 13 5.11 28.83 -7.51
CA SER A 13 5.07 28.95 -6.07
C SER A 13 6.04 27.96 -5.43
N ASN A 14 7.08 28.48 -4.80
CA ASN A 14 8.06 27.65 -4.09
C ASN A 14 7.40 26.75 -3.04
N SER A 15 6.36 27.26 -2.36
CA SER A 15 5.59 26.46 -1.40
C SER A 15 4.91 25.26 -2.07
N LEU A 16 4.30 25.43 -3.25
CA LEU A 16 3.65 24.33 -3.97
C LEU A 16 4.65 23.32 -4.52
N VAL A 17 5.83 23.77 -4.95
CA VAL A 17 6.92 22.89 -5.40
C VAL A 17 7.46 22.06 -4.24
N GLU A 18 7.73 22.69 -3.08
CA GLU A 18 8.16 21.97 -1.86
C GLU A 18 7.10 20.99 -1.35
N HIS A 19 5.83 21.37 -1.40
CA HIS A 19 4.74 20.45 -1.10
C HIS A 19 4.71 19.26 -2.07
N SER A 20 4.95 19.49 -3.35
CA SER A 20 5.03 18.42 -4.37
C SER A 20 6.19 17.47 -4.06
N LYS A 21 7.37 18.00 -3.74
CA LYS A 21 8.54 17.21 -3.30
C LYS A 21 8.22 16.38 -2.07
N SER A 22 7.62 16.98 -1.04
CA SER A 22 7.24 16.28 0.19
C SER A 22 6.26 15.14 -0.06
N ARG A 23 5.29 15.33 -0.96
CA ARG A 23 4.34 14.28 -1.34
C ARG A 23 5.00 13.14 -2.09
N LEU A 24 5.83 13.44 -3.07
CA LEU A 24 6.59 12.44 -3.82
C LEU A 24 7.50 11.63 -2.89
N SER A 25 8.20 12.28 -1.95
CA SER A 25 9.07 11.60 -0.99
C SER A 25 8.35 10.68 -0.01
N ARG A 26 7.04 10.82 0.18
CA ARG A 26 6.22 9.93 1.00
C ARG A 26 5.81 8.64 0.28
N LEU A 27 6.03 8.56 -1.02
CA LEU A 27 5.72 7.35 -1.78
C LEU A 27 6.71 6.24 -1.41
N PRO A 28 6.25 5.03 -1.07
CA PRO A 28 7.10 3.96 -0.55
C PRO A 28 8.10 3.40 -1.57
N TYR A 29 7.99 3.81 -2.82
CA TYR A 29 8.86 3.41 -3.92
C TYR A 29 9.79 4.53 -4.40
N MET A 30 9.84 5.68 -3.70
CA MET A 30 10.78 6.76 -3.94
C MET A 30 11.87 6.75 -2.88
N GLU A 31 13.14 6.76 -3.32
CA GLU A 31 14.31 6.85 -2.44
C GLU A 31 14.69 8.31 -2.22
N THR A 32 14.87 9.04 -3.32
CA THR A 32 15.20 10.48 -3.29
C THR A 32 14.35 11.23 -4.30
N VAL A 33 13.97 12.44 -3.92
CA VAL A 33 13.25 13.38 -4.77
C VAL A 33 13.93 14.72 -4.66
N GLU A 34 14.44 15.22 -5.75
CA GLU A 34 15.05 16.54 -5.86
C GLU A 34 14.32 17.34 -6.93
N PHE A 35 14.39 18.65 -6.87
CA PHE A 35 13.89 19.50 -7.94
C PHE A 35 14.86 20.63 -8.25
N GLU A 36 14.86 21.03 -9.49
CA GLU A 36 15.61 22.18 -9.99
C GLU A 36 14.66 23.10 -10.75
N THR A 37 14.92 24.39 -10.64
CA THR A 37 14.15 25.42 -11.35
C THR A 37 15.07 26.09 -12.35
N ASN A 38 14.79 25.93 -13.64
CA ASN A 38 15.61 26.42 -14.72
C ASN A 38 14.82 27.45 -15.56
N GLN A 39 15.40 28.64 -15.74
CA GLN A 39 14.81 29.65 -16.60
C GLN A 39 14.91 29.19 -18.08
N ILE A 40 13.87 29.43 -18.84
CA ILE A 40 13.84 29.08 -20.27
C ILE A 40 14.55 30.18 -21.06
N ALA A 41 15.54 29.78 -21.85
CA ALA A 41 16.28 30.73 -22.66
C ALA A 41 15.39 31.40 -23.69
N GLY A 42 15.34 32.75 -23.62
CA GLY A 42 14.52 33.57 -24.51
C GLY A 42 13.10 33.89 -24.03
N GLU A 43 12.73 33.38 -22.85
CA GLU A 43 11.43 33.62 -22.22
C GLU A 43 11.64 34.07 -20.76
N ASP A 44 11.57 35.36 -20.51
CA ASP A 44 11.88 35.92 -19.18
C ASP A 44 10.85 35.53 -18.10
N ASP A 45 9.63 35.19 -18.51
CA ASP A 45 8.50 34.91 -17.61
C ASP A 45 8.25 33.40 -17.41
N LEU A 46 9.04 32.54 -18.05
CA LEU A 46 8.83 31.07 -18.01
C LEU A 46 10.00 30.35 -17.33
N VAL A 47 9.63 29.41 -16.47
CA VAL A 47 10.58 28.53 -15.79
C VAL A 47 10.16 27.07 -15.90
N ASN A 48 11.12 26.19 -16.12
CA ASN A 48 10.94 24.75 -15.99
C ASN A 48 11.21 24.34 -14.55
N VAL A 49 10.34 23.50 -14.01
CA VAL A 49 10.55 22.82 -12.73
C VAL A 49 10.75 21.34 -13.00
N ASP A 50 11.99 20.90 -12.90
CA ASP A 50 12.40 19.53 -13.18
C ASP A 50 12.50 18.74 -11.86
N PHE A 51 11.71 17.66 -11.74
CA PHE A 51 11.79 16.74 -10.60
C PHE A 51 12.66 15.54 -10.97
N ALA A 52 13.82 15.44 -10.34
CA ALA A 52 14.68 14.27 -10.41
C ALA A 52 14.26 13.28 -9.32
N VAL A 53 13.85 12.09 -9.72
CA VAL A 53 13.40 11.05 -8.80
C VAL A 53 14.28 9.81 -8.94
N LYS A 54 14.64 9.22 -7.80
CA LYS A 54 15.30 7.92 -7.73
C LYS A 54 14.34 6.93 -7.08
N GLU A 55 14.02 5.89 -7.80
CA GLU A 55 13.15 4.84 -7.31
C GLU A 55 13.93 3.80 -6.47
N GLN A 56 13.26 3.25 -5.47
CA GLN A 56 13.75 2.12 -4.68
C GLN A 56 12.87 0.88 -4.86
N ALA A 57 13.38 -0.27 -4.42
CA ALA A 57 12.62 -1.50 -4.44
C ALA A 57 11.34 -1.34 -3.61
N SER A 58 10.19 -1.47 -4.26
CA SER A 58 8.86 -1.27 -3.67
C SER A 58 8.23 -2.57 -3.18
N GLY A 59 8.92 -3.70 -3.35
CA GLY A 59 8.50 -5.01 -2.92
C GLY A 59 9.22 -5.47 -1.65
N SER A 60 8.52 -6.23 -0.82
CA SER A 60 9.09 -6.95 0.30
C SER A 60 8.66 -8.40 0.27
N PHE A 61 9.59 -9.27 0.60
CA PHE A 61 9.34 -10.70 0.81
C PHE A 61 9.70 -11.04 2.25
N THR A 62 8.79 -11.74 2.91
CA THR A 62 9.00 -12.24 4.27
C THR A 62 8.82 -13.73 4.27
N ALA A 63 9.75 -14.46 4.87
CA ALA A 63 9.61 -15.88 5.13
C ALA A 63 10.14 -16.17 6.52
N GLY A 64 9.42 -16.99 7.25
CA GLY A 64 9.81 -17.37 8.61
C GLY A 64 9.39 -18.78 8.94
N ILE A 65 10.21 -19.43 9.76
CA ILE A 65 9.94 -20.72 10.35
C ILE A 65 10.14 -20.59 11.86
N GLY A 66 9.22 -21.12 12.61
CA GLY A 66 9.29 -21.13 14.06
C GLY A 66 8.89 -22.48 14.62
N TYR A 67 9.38 -22.80 15.80
CA TYR A 67 8.96 -23.97 16.58
C TYR A 67 8.64 -23.54 18.00
N GLY A 68 7.52 -24.03 18.52
CA GLY A 68 7.11 -23.80 19.90
C GLY A 68 6.38 -25.03 20.45
N ASP A 69 6.49 -25.28 21.75
CA ASP A 69 5.91 -26.45 22.38
C ASP A 69 4.39 -26.56 22.18
N SER A 70 3.69 -25.44 22.18
CA SER A 70 2.22 -25.38 21.96
C SER A 70 1.85 -25.30 20.47
N THR A 71 2.61 -24.57 19.66
CA THR A 71 2.30 -24.33 18.26
C THR A 71 2.92 -25.33 17.30
N SER A 72 3.88 -26.15 17.79
CA SER A 72 4.73 -27.01 16.99
C SER A 72 5.45 -26.21 15.89
N LEU A 73 5.60 -26.76 14.69
CA LEU A 73 6.19 -26.07 13.56
C LEU A 73 5.22 -25.02 13.05
N SER A 74 5.68 -23.78 12.91
CA SER A 74 4.98 -22.67 12.28
C SER A 74 5.75 -22.17 11.08
N LEU A 75 5.03 -21.90 10.00
CA LEU A 75 5.57 -21.34 8.76
C LEU A 75 4.78 -20.09 8.41
N ASN A 76 5.47 -19.04 8.08
CA ASN A 76 4.88 -17.81 7.54
C ASN A 76 5.61 -17.38 6.28
N ALA A 77 4.86 -16.94 5.29
CA ALA A 77 5.40 -16.34 4.08
C ALA A 77 4.50 -15.18 3.64
N GLY A 78 5.12 -14.12 3.16
CA GLY A 78 4.40 -12.96 2.67
C GLY A 78 5.15 -12.26 1.54
N ILE A 79 4.39 -11.75 0.60
CA ILE A 79 4.88 -10.90 -0.48
C ILE A 79 4.01 -9.64 -0.48
N GLN A 80 4.66 -8.50 -0.49
CA GLN A 80 3.98 -7.22 -0.65
C GLN A 80 4.69 -6.40 -1.71
N GLN A 81 3.94 -5.84 -2.64
CA GLN A 81 4.43 -4.96 -3.69
C GLN A 81 3.64 -3.66 -3.65
N ASN A 82 4.31 -2.51 -3.46
CA ASN A 82 3.66 -1.20 -3.31
C ASN A 82 3.56 -0.40 -4.62
N ASN A 83 4.19 -0.86 -5.69
CA ASN A 83 4.12 -0.25 -7.01
C ASN A 83 4.01 -1.36 -8.06
N PHE A 84 2.90 -2.09 -8.01
CA PHE A 84 2.68 -3.24 -8.86
C PHE A 84 2.64 -2.82 -10.34
N LEU A 85 3.56 -3.34 -11.13
CA LEU A 85 3.75 -3.00 -12.56
C LEU A 85 3.88 -1.49 -12.84
N GLY A 86 4.41 -0.71 -11.89
CA GLY A 86 4.58 0.74 -12.07
C GLY A 86 3.30 1.57 -11.96
N THR A 87 2.19 0.96 -11.55
CA THR A 87 0.88 1.65 -11.48
C THR A 87 0.67 2.42 -10.18
N GLY A 88 1.51 2.21 -9.16
CA GLY A 88 1.32 2.72 -7.81
C GLY A 88 0.36 1.88 -6.97
N ASN A 89 -0.23 0.83 -7.53
CA ASN A 89 -1.14 -0.06 -6.83
C ASN A 89 -0.39 -1.00 -5.89
N ARG A 90 -1.04 -1.43 -4.82
CA ARG A 90 -0.47 -2.34 -3.83
C ARG A 90 -1.10 -3.71 -3.97
N VAL A 91 -0.24 -4.73 -3.98
CA VAL A 91 -0.65 -6.13 -3.94
C VAL A 91 0.03 -6.79 -2.76
N GLY A 92 -0.72 -7.55 -1.99
CA GLY A 92 -0.20 -8.31 -0.86
C GLY A 92 -0.73 -9.73 -0.87
N PHE A 93 0.15 -10.69 -0.64
CA PHE A 93 -0.19 -12.08 -0.40
C PHE A 93 0.49 -12.53 0.88
N ASN A 94 -0.26 -13.15 1.79
CA ASN A 94 0.26 -13.70 3.03
C ASN A 94 -0.29 -15.09 3.26
N ILE A 95 0.58 -15.96 3.73
CA ILE A 95 0.22 -17.30 4.19
C ILE A 95 0.88 -17.54 5.54
N ASN A 96 0.11 -18.12 6.45
CA ASN A 96 0.58 -18.50 7.77
C ASN A 96 -0.01 -19.87 8.11
N THR A 97 0.81 -20.77 8.59
CA THR A 97 0.37 -22.10 9.00
C THR A 97 1.12 -22.55 10.23
N ASN A 98 0.40 -23.13 11.16
CA ASN A 98 0.93 -23.84 12.30
C ASN A 98 0.08 -25.08 12.57
N ARG A 99 0.34 -25.77 13.68
CA ARG A 99 -0.34 -27.02 14.04
C ARG A 99 -1.86 -26.92 14.04
N TYR A 100 -2.42 -25.83 14.54
CA TYR A 100 -3.87 -25.66 14.75
C TYR A 100 -4.49 -24.53 13.93
N SER A 101 -3.70 -23.71 13.26
CA SER A 101 -4.20 -22.58 12.48
C SER A 101 -3.55 -22.50 11.12
N LYS A 102 -4.36 -22.27 10.10
CA LYS A 102 -3.92 -21.99 8.73
C LYS A 102 -4.64 -20.77 8.22
N SER A 103 -3.91 -19.83 7.67
CA SER A 103 -4.50 -18.63 7.06
C SER A 103 -3.80 -18.28 5.76
N ALA A 104 -4.58 -17.79 4.82
CA ALA A 104 -4.09 -17.21 3.58
C ALA A 104 -4.91 -15.96 3.26
N SER A 105 -4.26 -14.93 2.77
CA SER A 105 -4.94 -13.70 2.35
C SER A 105 -4.29 -13.11 1.11
N LEU A 106 -5.11 -12.55 0.24
CA LEU A 106 -4.70 -11.77 -0.92
C LEU A 106 -5.38 -10.42 -0.83
N SER A 107 -4.62 -9.36 -0.98
CA SER A 107 -5.09 -7.98 -0.95
C SER A 107 -4.62 -7.22 -2.17
N TYR A 108 -5.48 -6.34 -2.65
CA TYR A 108 -5.19 -5.38 -3.70
C TYR A 108 -5.73 -4.02 -3.31
N THR A 109 -4.97 -2.97 -3.54
CA THR A 109 -5.41 -1.60 -3.26
C THR A 109 -4.95 -0.66 -4.36
N ASP A 110 -5.89 0.05 -4.94
CA ASP A 110 -5.64 1.21 -5.81
C ASP A 110 -5.78 2.49 -4.96
N PRO A 111 -4.67 3.21 -4.70
CA PRO A 111 -4.71 4.44 -3.91
C PRO A 111 -5.34 5.61 -4.63
N TYR A 112 -5.52 5.51 -5.96
CA TYR A 112 -6.07 6.55 -6.82
C TYR A 112 -7.14 6.00 -7.76
N PHE A 113 -8.09 5.24 -7.22
CA PHE A 113 -9.22 4.72 -7.97
C PHE A 113 -10.02 5.83 -8.66
N THR A 114 -10.07 7.01 -8.06
CA THR A 114 -10.62 8.22 -8.68
C THR A 114 -9.55 9.31 -8.75
N VAL A 115 -9.80 10.32 -9.58
CA VAL A 115 -8.93 11.50 -9.71
C VAL A 115 -8.82 12.30 -8.41
N ASP A 116 -9.83 12.23 -7.54
CA ASP A 116 -9.86 12.87 -6.23
C ASP A 116 -9.11 12.10 -5.14
N ALA A 117 -8.31 11.11 -5.53
CA ALA A 117 -7.53 10.25 -4.63
C ALA A 117 -8.38 9.43 -3.65
N ILE A 118 -9.62 9.07 -4.03
CA ILE A 118 -10.37 8.04 -3.32
C ILE A 118 -9.69 6.71 -3.61
N SER A 119 -9.28 6.01 -2.57
CA SER A 119 -8.69 4.70 -2.72
C SER A 119 -9.76 3.60 -2.66
N LEU A 120 -9.54 2.54 -3.44
CA LEU A 120 -10.33 1.31 -3.41
C LEU A 120 -9.42 0.13 -3.11
N GLY A 121 -9.76 -0.63 -2.09
CA GLY A 121 -9.09 -1.87 -1.73
C GLY A 121 -10.03 -3.06 -1.77
N GLY A 122 -9.48 -4.21 -2.11
CA GLY A 122 -10.14 -5.51 -2.04
C GLY A 122 -9.27 -6.50 -1.29
N GLN A 123 -9.89 -7.39 -0.52
CA GLN A 123 -9.21 -8.45 0.20
C GLN A 123 -10.06 -9.72 0.15
N ILE A 124 -9.41 -10.84 -0.14
CA ILE A 124 -9.96 -12.18 0.07
C ILE A 124 -9.09 -12.90 1.07
N PHE A 125 -9.73 -13.66 1.95
CA PHE A 125 -9.02 -14.41 2.97
C PHE A 125 -9.67 -15.76 3.26
N TYR A 126 -8.81 -16.67 3.69
CA TYR A 126 -9.18 -17.97 4.20
C TYR A 126 -8.50 -18.17 5.55
N GLN A 127 -9.24 -18.69 6.51
CA GLN A 127 -8.72 -19.06 7.83
C GLN A 127 -9.35 -20.39 8.26
N ALA A 128 -8.50 -21.31 8.69
CA ALA A 128 -8.93 -22.56 9.32
C ALA A 128 -8.31 -22.63 10.72
N PHE A 129 -9.11 -23.03 11.68
CA PHE A 129 -8.71 -23.26 13.04
C PHE A 129 -9.22 -24.62 13.52
N ASP A 130 -8.33 -25.44 14.04
CA ASP A 130 -8.60 -26.77 14.59
C ASP A 130 -8.35 -26.74 16.11
N ALA A 131 -9.43 -26.65 16.88
CA ALA A 131 -9.35 -26.57 18.33
C ALA A 131 -8.91 -27.90 18.98
N GLY A 132 -9.20 -29.04 18.35
CA GLY A 132 -8.75 -30.35 18.82
C GLY A 132 -7.23 -30.45 18.81
N GLN A 133 -6.57 -29.90 17.82
CA GLN A 133 -5.11 -29.82 17.75
C GLN A 133 -4.53 -28.82 18.78
N ALA A 134 -5.31 -27.86 19.26
CA ALA A 134 -4.93 -26.91 20.30
C ALA A 134 -5.20 -27.43 21.74
N ASN A 135 -5.54 -28.74 21.90
CA ASN A 135 -5.94 -29.38 23.18
C ASN A 135 -7.19 -28.72 23.83
N LEU A 136 -8.05 -28.18 23.01
CA LEU A 136 -9.38 -27.70 23.41
C LEU A 136 -10.46 -28.72 23.02
N VAL A 137 -11.72 -28.36 23.23
CA VAL A 137 -12.85 -29.18 22.77
C VAL A 137 -12.75 -29.40 21.26
N GLU A 138 -13.07 -30.59 20.77
CA GLU A 138 -13.06 -30.86 19.32
C GLU A 138 -14.02 -29.92 18.57
N TYR A 139 -13.42 -28.93 17.94
CA TYR A 139 -14.11 -27.90 17.18
C TYR A 139 -13.23 -27.45 16.01
N ASN A 140 -13.76 -27.55 14.83
CA ASN A 140 -13.11 -27.09 13.61
C ASN A 140 -13.87 -25.90 13.05
N ASN A 141 -13.19 -24.79 12.87
CA ASN A 141 -13.75 -23.62 12.22
C ASN A 141 -12.98 -23.32 10.93
N ARG A 142 -13.73 -23.13 9.85
CA ARG A 142 -13.20 -22.65 8.58
C ARG A 142 -13.95 -21.40 8.20
N THR A 143 -13.23 -20.32 8.03
CA THR A 143 -13.77 -19.03 7.66
C THR A 143 -13.15 -18.58 6.36
N TYR A 144 -13.94 -18.17 5.44
CA TYR A 144 -13.48 -17.48 4.22
C TYR A 144 -14.32 -16.23 4.02
N GLY A 145 -13.72 -15.24 3.42
CA GLY A 145 -14.42 -13.99 3.22
C GLY A 145 -13.77 -13.10 2.19
N ILE A 146 -14.55 -12.11 1.83
CA ILE A 146 -14.16 -11.02 0.95
C ILE A 146 -14.48 -9.70 1.61
N GLY A 147 -13.60 -8.73 1.49
CA GLY A 147 -13.78 -7.37 1.98
C GLY A 147 -13.47 -6.36 0.90
N LEU A 148 -14.21 -5.26 0.90
CA LEU A 148 -13.93 -4.07 0.13
C LEU A 148 -13.78 -2.89 1.08
N ASN A 149 -12.84 -2.02 0.79
CA ASN A 149 -12.59 -0.83 1.57
C ASN A 149 -12.35 0.38 0.67
N TRP A 150 -12.89 1.50 1.08
CA TRP A 150 -12.71 2.80 0.43
C TRP A 150 -12.04 3.76 1.39
N GLY A 151 -11.12 4.57 0.87
CA GLY A 151 -10.48 5.63 1.65
C GLY A 151 -10.70 6.98 0.98
N PHE A 152 -11.31 7.89 1.72
CA PHE A 152 -11.65 9.24 1.29
C PHE A 152 -10.67 10.24 1.91
N PRO A 153 -9.88 10.97 1.12
CA PRO A 153 -9.04 12.03 1.65
C PRO A 153 -9.91 13.24 2.01
N ILE A 154 -9.90 13.63 3.28
CA ILE A 154 -10.56 14.87 3.74
C ILE A 154 -9.61 16.05 3.56
N ASN A 155 -8.33 15.84 3.84
CA ASN A 155 -7.25 16.78 3.60
C ASN A 155 -5.92 16.02 3.43
N GLU A 156 -4.80 16.71 3.35
CA GLU A 156 -3.48 16.08 3.14
C GLU A 156 -3.04 15.15 4.30
N TYR A 157 -3.63 15.34 5.49
CA TYR A 157 -3.23 14.63 6.71
C TYR A 157 -4.30 13.66 7.22
N VAL A 158 -5.56 13.83 6.80
CA VAL A 158 -6.70 13.09 7.33
C VAL A 158 -7.39 12.31 6.20
N ARG A 159 -7.56 11.01 6.41
CA ARG A 159 -8.37 10.13 5.56
C ARG A 159 -9.45 9.45 6.40
N VAL A 160 -10.62 9.31 5.83
CA VAL A 160 -11.72 8.51 6.39
C VAL A 160 -11.85 7.25 5.57
N GLY A 161 -11.91 6.11 6.26
CA GLY A 161 -12.08 4.81 5.63
C GLY A 161 -13.45 4.21 5.92
N PHE A 162 -14.03 3.61 4.89
CA PHE A 162 -15.24 2.80 4.99
C PHE A 162 -14.98 1.42 4.39
N GLY A 163 -15.41 0.38 5.09
CA GLY A 163 -15.22 -1.00 4.62
C GLY A 163 -16.46 -1.84 4.80
N VAL A 164 -16.70 -2.73 3.86
CA VAL A 164 -17.74 -3.75 3.89
C VAL A 164 -17.10 -5.10 3.65
N GLY A 165 -17.46 -6.08 4.45
CA GLY A 165 -16.96 -7.45 4.31
C GLY A 165 -18.06 -8.49 4.53
N PHE A 166 -17.92 -9.58 3.80
CA PHE A 166 -18.70 -10.78 3.98
C PHE A 166 -17.77 -11.92 4.39
N LYS A 167 -18.17 -12.69 5.39
CA LYS A 167 -17.47 -13.89 5.84
C LYS A 167 -18.45 -15.01 6.12
N ASN A 168 -18.06 -16.21 5.83
CA ASN A 168 -18.80 -17.44 6.10
C ASN A 168 -17.91 -18.41 6.87
#